data_3f022c4af662933519305cede82e8edc
#
_entry.id   3f022c4af662933519305cede82e8edc
#
_cell.length_a   1.000
_cell.length_b   1.000
_cell.length_c   1.000
_cell.angle_alpha   90.00
_cell.angle_beta   90.00
_cell.angle_gamma   90.00
#
_symmetry.space_group_name_H-M   'P 1'
#
loop_
_entity.id
_entity.type
_entity.pdbx_description
1 polymer ?
#
loop_
_entity_poly.entity_id
_entity_poly.type
_entity_poly.pdbx_seq_one_letter_code
_entity_poly.pdbx_strand_id
1 'polypeptide(L)'
;MIMNKRMFGMTLGLLALIALVACNRAAEKYEEKFAKTEALAKDGRVFVSNMSGSIDVRSWDQAQVKIEADKISSASSAEKAKANADLVTIEVTKDGNNLRIETKYPSGHNSGLSVSINYRIWVPDKAAVKLRNVSGAVRAEAVGGAFEADVTSGNLTVAKMAGPVDCRTVSGKVSVEDVGNDADLKTVSGGITASRIKGSVDAETTSGRIELRDISGAKTVRAKVLSGNITYDGQLASGARITLEALSGNLDLTLPATSAFELNAETFSGHVDSEFAITMSGKLSPKELRGVVGNGGATLRLKTFSGSIRLKKK
;
A
#
# COMPACT_ATOMS: atom_id res chain seq x y z
N MET A 1 -11.99 -86.88 44.91
CA MET A 1 -11.45 -86.44 43.60
C MET A 1 -12.02 -85.04 43.36
N ILE A 2 -11.21 -84.07 43.57
CA ILE A 2 -11.55 -82.68 43.82
C ILE A 2 -11.34 -81.92 42.54
N MET A 3 -12.35 -81.17 42.10
CA MET A 3 -12.22 -80.35 40.92
C MET A 3 -12.50 -78.88 41.31
N ASN A 4 -11.44 -78.11 41.33
CA ASN A 4 -11.43 -76.64 41.63
C ASN A 4 -12.03 -75.83 40.46
N LYS A 5 -13.06 -75.05 40.71
CA LYS A 5 -13.55 -74.01 39.84
C LYS A 5 -12.93 -72.68 40.25
N ARG A 6 -12.10 -72.11 39.41
CA ARG A 6 -11.63 -70.73 39.53
C ARG A 6 -12.71 -69.81 38.92
N MET A 7 -13.25 -68.93 39.75
CA MET A 7 -14.09 -67.82 39.35
C MET A 7 -13.20 -66.67 38.78
N PHE A 8 -13.45 -66.28 37.56
CA PHE A 8 -12.84 -65.09 36.94
C PHE A 8 -13.78 -63.89 37.24
N GLY A 9 -13.29 -62.98 38.08
CA GLY A 9 -13.97 -61.72 38.35
C GLY A 9 -13.68 -60.73 37.19
N MET A 10 -14.74 -60.30 36.51
CA MET A 10 -14.72 -59.29 35.48
C MET A 10 -14.95 -57.94 36.16
N THR A 11 -13.88 -57.15 36.33
CA THR A 11 -13.99 -55.75 36.77
C THR A 11 -14.36 -54.88 35.57
N LEU A 12 -15.57 -54.34 35.64
CA LEU A 12 -16.11 -53.40 34.68
C LEU A 12 -15.45 -52.00 34.95
N GLY A 13 -14.47 -51.68 34.15
CA GLY A 13 -13.87 -50.33 34.17
C GLY A 13 -14.78 -49.31 33.53
N LEU A 14 -15.33 -48.42 34.33
CA LEU A 14 -16.15 -47.28 33.90
C LEU A 14 -15.20 -46.22 33.31
N LEU A 15 -15.07 -46.13 31.99
CA LEU A 15 -14.39 -45.05 31.30
C LEU A 15 -15.28 -43.81 31.34
N ALA A 16 -14.99 -42.89 32.25
CA ALA A 16 -15.59 -41.56 32.24
C ALA A 16 -15.02 -40.76 31.07
N LEU A 17 -15.78 -40.64 30.00
CA LEU A 17 -15.49 -39.76 28.86
C LEU A 17 -15.77 -38.31 29.33
N ILE A 18 -14.71 -37.58 29.75
CA ILE A 18 -14.81 -36.15 29.99
C ILE A 18 -14.84 -35.48 28.62
N ALA A 19 -16.05 -35.15 28.15
CA ALA A 19 -16.23 -34.27 27.01
C ALA A 19 -15.80 -32.84 27.44
N LEU A 20 -14.61 -32.44 27.04
CA LEU A 20 -14.21 -31.02 27.06
C LEU A 20 -15.08 -30.28 26.04
N VAL A 21 -16.20 -29.75 26.50
CA VAL A 21 -16.94 -28.74 25.76
C VAL A 21 -16.08 -27.48 25.77
N ALA A 22 -15.26 -27.30 24.73
CA ALA A 22 -14.64 -26.02 24.46
C ALA A 22 -15.77 -25.03 24.14
N CYS A 23 -16.19 -24.27 25.13
CA CYS A 23 -17.11 -23.16 24.95
C CYS A 23 -16.38 -22.09 24.12
N ASN A 24 -16.46 -22.20 22.81
CA ASN A 24 -16.02 -21.15 21.88
C ASN A 24 -17.08 -20.04 21.98
N ARG A 25 -17.03 -19.22 23.02
CA ARG A 25 -17.86 -18.03 23.14
C ARG A 25 -17.44 -17.10 22.01
N ALA A 26 -18.27 -16.99 20.97
CA ALA A 26 -18.11 -15.97 19.95
C ALA A 26 -18.02 -14.59 20.66
N ALA A 27 -17.05 -13.77 20.25
CA ALA A 27 -16.93 -12.44 20.80
C ALA A 27 -18.19 -11.63 20.46
N GLU A 28 -18.79 -11.03 21.49
CA GLU A 28 -19.94 -10.14 21.34
C GLU A 28 -19.46 -8.81 20.74
N LYS A 29 -20.26 -8.26 19.83
CA LYS A 29 -19.95 -7.01 19.13
C LYS A 29 -20.88 -5.89 19.58
N TYR A 30 -20.33 -4.71 19.67
CA TYR A 30 -21.05 -3.45 19.85
C TYR A 30 -20.69 -2.52 18.72
N GLU A 31 -21.68 -1.92 18.07
CA GLU A 31 -21.51 -0.97 16.96
C GLU A 31 -22.14 0.37 17.31
N GLU A 32 -21.41 1.44 17.05
CA GLU A 32 -21.86 2.82 17.22
C GLU A 32 -21.55 3.62 15.96
N LYS A 33 -22.51 4.41 15.52
CA LYS A 33 -22.34 5.28 14.34
C LYS A 33 -22.03 6.69 14.78
N PHE A 34 -21.04 7.27 14.12
CA PHE A 34 -20.68 8.67 14.25
C PHE A 34 -20.92 9.39 12.92
N ALA A 35 -21.49 10.59 12.98
CA ALA A 35 -21.64 11.45 11.81
C ALA A 35 -21.43 12.92 12.20
N LYS A 36 -20.62 13.64 11.43
CA LYS A 36 -20.38 15.06 11.61
C LYS A 36 -20.11 15.73 10.26
N THR A 37 -20.56 16.97 10.11
CA THR A 37 -20.25 17.79 8.93
C THR A 37 -19.67 19.13 9.39
N GLU A 38 -18.55 19.53 8.80
CA GLU A 38 -17.84 20.76 9.12
C GLU A 38 -17.57 21.56 7.85
N ALA A 39 -17.88 22.83 7.86
CA ALA A 39 -17.57 23.72 6.74
C ALA A 39 -16.04 23.84 6.58
N LEU A 40 -15.55 23.68 5.35
CA LEU A 40 -14.15 23.84 4.99
C LEU A 40 -14.06 24.45 3.59
N ALA A 41 -13.17 25.41 3.39
CA ALA A 41 -12.96 25.97 2.06
C ALA A 41 -12.48 24.88 1.08
N LYS A 42 -12.73 25.11 -0.24
CA LYS A 42 -12.43 24.10 -1.26
C LYS A 42 -10.95 23.69 -1.30
N ASP A 43 -10.03 24.57 -0.93
CA ASP A 43 -8.57 24.38 -0.84
C ASP A 43 -8.06 24.10 0.57
N GLY A 44 -8.98 23.76 1.49
CA GLY A 44 -8.65 23.46 2.88
C GLY A 44 -7.81 22.22 3.05
N ARG A 45 -7.37 21.98 4.28
CA ARG A 45 -6.55 20.80 4.63
C ARG A 45 -7.30 19.91 5.61
N VAL A 46 -7.32 18.63 5.32
CA VAL A 46 -7.90 17.59 6.19
C VAL A 46 -6.80 16.66 6.68
N PHE A 47 -6.69 16.55 7.98
CA PHE A 47 -5.80 15.58 8.63
C PHE A 47 -6.65 14.51 9.30
N VAL A 48 -6.35 13.24 9.05
CA VAL A 48 -7.03 12.09 9.66
C VAL A 48 -6.00 11.21 10.35
N SER A 49 -6.23 10.90 11.61
CA SER A 49 -5.39 9.96 12.38
C SER A 49 -6.25 8.87 13.01
N ASN A 50 -5.96 7.61 12.64
CA ASN A 50 -6.65 6.44 13.16
C ASN A 50 -5.64 5.36 13.58
N MET A 51 -6.00 4.54 14.55
CA MET A 51 -5.16 3.44 15.00
C MET A 51 -5.59 2.11 14.40
N SER A 52 -6.89 1.84 14.35
CA SER A 52 -7.45 0.57 13.85
C SER A 52 -8.74 0.80 13.08
N GLY A 53 -8.86 0.17 11.92
CA GLY A 53 -10.00 0.27 11.02
C GLY A 53 -9.63 0.89 9.68
N SER A 54 -10.56 0.86 8.75
CA SER A 54 -10.39 1.38 7.40
C SER A 54 -10.65 2.89 7.32
N ILE A 55 -10.02 3.54 6.32
CA ILE A 55 -10.30 4.93 5.98
C ILE A 55 -10.61 5.00 4.48
N ASP A 56 -11.82 5.44 4.12
CA ASP A 56 -12.25 5.72 2.75
C ASP A 56 -12.45 7.23 2.60
N VAL A 57 -11.68 7.87 1.70
CA VAL A 57 -11.77 9.30 1.41
C VAL A 57 -12.17 9.50 -0.03
N ARG A 58 -13.17 10.35 -0.25
CA ARG A 58 -13.65 10.77 -1.57
C ARG A 58 -13.80 12.27 -1.64
N SER A 59 -13.64 12.83 -2.79
CA SER A 59 -14.00 14.23 -2.98
C SER A 59 -15.47 14.41 -3.39
N TRP A 60 -15.98 15.60 -3.13
CA TRP A 60 -17.27 16.07 -3.60
C TRP A 60 -17.25 17.57 -3.89
N ASP A 61 -18.30 18.08 -4.53
CA ASP A 61 -18.36 19.50 -4.92
C ASP A 61 -18.96 20.41 -3.82
N GLN A 62 -18.71 20.13 -2.56
CA GLN A 62 -19.23 20.96 -1.46
C GLN A 62 -18.06 21.56 -0.65
N ALA A 63 -18.22 22.81 -0.19
CA ALA A 63 -17.24 23.49 0.68
C ALA A 63 -17.41 23.04 2.15
N GLN A 64 -17.44 21.74 2.37
CA GLN A 64 -17.55 21.11 3.69
C GLN A 64 -16.97 19.71 3.68
N VAL A 65 -16.59 19.21 4.86
CA VAL A 65 -16.16 17.85 5.08
C VAL A 65 -17.29 17.10 5.78
N LYS A 66 -17.76 16.01 5.17
CA LYS A 66 -18.68 15.07 5.80
C LYS A 66 -17.89 13.87 6.32
N ILE A 67 -18.08 13.53 7.58
CA ILE A 67 -17.42 12.46 8.29
C ILE A 67 -18.50 11.50 8.75
N GLU A 68 -18.39 10.25 8.31
CA GLU A 68 -19.15 9.13 8.86
C GLU A 68 -18.16 8.11 9.38
N ALA A 69 -18.46 7.49 10.51
CA ALA A 69 -17.63 6.42 11.05
C ALA A 69 -18.48 5.35 11.73
N ASP A 70 -18.10 4.10 11.52
CA ASP A 70 -18.64 2.96 12.23
C ASP A 70 -17.59 2.53 13.27
N LYS A 71 -17.89 2.73 14.55
CA LYS A 71 -17.09 2.28 15.69
C LYS A 71 -17.53 0.87 16.06
N ILE A 72 -16.65 -0.10 15.95
CA ILE A 72 -16.90 -1.50 16.20
C ILE A 72 -16.02 -1.97 17.34
N SER A 73 -16.63 -2.44 18.40
CA SER A 73 -15.94 -3.02 19.54
C SER A 73 -16.31 -4.50 19.70
N SER A 74 -15.34 -5.32 20.11
CA SER A 74 -15.55 -6.75 20.35
C SER A 74 -15.00 -7.13 21.73
N ALA A 75 -15.79 -7.86 22.53
CA ALA A 75 -15.41 -8.33 23.83
C ALA A 75 -16.12 -9.64 24.23
N SER A 76 -15.84 -10.15 25.43
CA SER A 76 -16.46 -11.37 25.94
C SER A 76 -17.95 -11.24 26.33
N SER A 77 -18.48 -10.00 26.41
CA SER A 77 -19.91 -9.70 26.57
C SER A 77 -20.24 -8.37 25.90
N ALA A 78 -21.52 -8.14 25.61
CA ALA A 78 -22.01 -6.90 25.01
C ALA A 78 -21.75 -5.67 25.90
N GLU A 79 -21.88 -5.79 27.23
CA GLU A 79 -21.61 -4.73 28.17
C GLU A 79 -20.14 -4.34 28.13
N LYS A 80 -19.21 -5.31 28.10
CA LYS A 80 -17.77 -5.05 27.96
C LYS A 80 -17.44 -4.46 26.60
N ALA A 81 -18.06 -4.92 25.52
CA ALA A 81 -17.86 -4.36 24.20
C ALA A 81 -18.30 -2.90 24.17
N LYS A 82 -19.45 -2.57 24.76
CA LYS A 82 -19.90 -1.17 24.90
C LYS A 82 -18.95 -0.35 25.75
N ALA A 83 -18.55 -0.83 26.94
CA ALA A 83 -17.61 -0.12 27.81
C ALA A 83 -16.27 0.15 27.11
N ASN A 84 -15.76 -0.80 26.31
CA ASN A 84 -14.57 -0.62 25.50
C ASN A 84 -14.77 0.46 24.42
N ALA A 85 -15.92 0.48 23.76
CA ALA A 85 -16.26 1.49 22.77
C ALA A 85 -16.32 2.90 23.37
N ASP A 86 -16.86 3.04 24.58
CA ASP A 86 -16.98 4.32 25.30
C ASP A 86 -15.60 4.91 25.66
N LEU A 87 -14.55 4.09 25.75
CA LEU A 87 -13.18 4.55 26.01
C LEU A 87 -12.49 5.17 24.77
N VAL A 88 -13.02 4.92 23.58
CA VAL A 88 -12.43 5.41 22.33
C VAL A 88 -13.29 6.54 21.76
N THR A 89 -12.71 7.71 21.59
CA THR A 89 -13.42 8.90 21.14
C THR A 89 -12.93 9.36 19.76
N ILE A 90 -13.84 9.97 18.99
CA ILE A 90 -13.54 10.64 17.72
C ILE A 90 -13.56 12.15 18.00
N GLU A 91 -12.40 12.78 17.92
CA GLU A 91 -12.26 14.23 18.05
C GLU A 91 -12.19 14.88 16.67
N VAL A 92 -13.01 15.90 16.46
CA VAL A 92 -13.01 16.72 15.24
C VAL A 92 -12.79 18.16 15.64
N THR A 93 -11.61 18.68 15.31
CA THR A 93 -11.20 20.06 15.62
C THR A 93 -10.92 20.84 14.35
N LYS A 94 -11.31 22.08 14.33
CA LYS A 94 -11.10 23.01 13.20
C LYS A 94 -10.27 24.20 13.67
N ASP A 95 -9.25 24.51 12.89
CA ASP A 95 -8.42 25.71 13.07
C ASP A 95 -8.24 26.38 11.70
N GLY A 96 -8.93 27.49 11.52
CA GLY A 96 -8.97 28.21 10.26
C GLY A 96 -9.43 27.32 9.11
N ASN A 97 -8.58 27.10 8.11
CA ASN A 97 -8.84 26.24 6.96
C ASN A 97 -8.23 24.81 7.12
N ASN A 98 -7.97 24.41 8.34
CA ASN A 98 -7.48 23.07 8.67
C ASN A 98 -8.52 22.32 9.50
N LEU A 99 -8.88 21.11 9.10
CA LEU A 99 -9.74 20.21 9.83
C LEU A 99 -8.94 18.98 10.27
N ARG A 100 -8.99 18.64 11.55
CA ARG A 100 -8.32 17.48 12.14
C ARG A 100 -9.35 16.51 12.67
N ILE A 101 -9.25 15.27 12.27
CA ILE A 101 -10.09 14.14 12.69
C ILE A 101 -9.17 13.13 13.35
N GLU A 102 -9.32 12.91 14.63
CA GLU A 102 -8.42 12.03 15.39
C GLU A 102 -9.21 11.02 16.21
N THR A 103 -8.84 9.76 16.08
CA THR A 103 -9.29 8.73 17.00
C THR A 103 -8.40 8.73 18.24
N LYS A 104 -8.97 8.95 19.42
CA LYS A 104 -8.26 8.91 20.70
C LYS A 104 -8.53 7.60 21.41
N TYR A 105 -7.47 6.90 21.73
CA TYR A 105 -7.48 5.71 22.57
C TYR A 105 -6.98 6.08 23.97
N PRO A 106 -7.44 5.39 25.02
CA PRO A 106 -6.98 5.66 26.38
C PRO A 106 -5.47 5.41 26.52
N SER A 107 -4.80 6.24 27.33
CA SER A 107 -3.39 6.08 27.65
C SER A 107 -3.21 4.87 28.58
N GLY A 108 -2.26 3.99 28.28
CA GLY A 108 -1.92 2.83 29.11
C GLY A 108 -2.01 1.50 28.37
N HIS A 109 -1.54 0.43 29.01
CA HIS A 109 -1.61 -0.93 28.45
C HIS A 109 -3.03 -1.48 28.59
N ASN A 110 -3.88 -1.20 27.62
CA ASN A 110 -5.19 -1.84 27.52
C ASN A 110 -5.07 -3.15 26.74
N SER A 111 -4.40 -4.13 27.31
CA SER A 111 -4.42 -5.50 26.81
C SER A 111 -5.87 -6.01 26.81
N GLY A 112 -6.46 -6.17 25.65
CA GLY A 112 -7.84 -6.64 25.47
C GLY A 112 -8.81 -5.61 24.90
N LEU A 113 -8.39 -4.36 24.65
CA LEU A 113 -9.22 -3.36 23.98
C LEU A 113 -9.26 -3.65 22.46
N SER A 114 -10.34 -4.23 21.99
CA SER A 114 -10.57 -4.50 20.56
C SER A 114 -11.64 -3.53 20.03
N VAL A 115 -11.19 -2.34 19.64
CA VAL A 115 -12.04 -1.31 19.03
C VAL A 115 -11.44 -0.88 17.70
N SER A 116 -12.24 -0.85 16.65
CA SER A 116 -11.86 -0.35 15.34
C SER A 116 -12.83 0.71 14.86
N ILE A 117 -12.34 1.70 14.11
CA ILE A 117 -13.14 2.77 13.55
C ILE A 117 -12.97 2.80 12.04
N ASN A 118 -14.05 2.55 11.33
CA ASN A 118 -14.09 2.59 9.87
C ASN A 118 -14.65 3.93 9.42
N TYR A 119 -13.79 4.77 8.85
CA TYR A 119 -14.15 6.09 8.38
C TYR A 119 -14.58 6.08 6.91
N ARG A 120 -15.62 6.87 6.61
CA ARG A 120 -15.98 7.35 5.27
C ARG A 120 -16.00 8.87 5.32
N ILE A 121 -15.13 9.50 4.56
CA ILE A 121 -14.89 10.94 4.63
C ILE A 121 -15.05 11.54 3.23
N TRP A 122 -15.92 12.53 3.09
CA TRP A 122 -16.04 13.32 1.87
C TRP A 122 -15.38 14.67 2.10
N VAL A 123 -14.45 15.03 1.23
CA VAL A 123 -13.67 16.27 1.30
C VAL A 123 -13.98 17.16 0.10
N PRO A 124 -13.83 18.49 0.20
CA PRO A 124 -13.91 19.38 -0.96
C PRO A 124 -12.97 18.96 -2.08
N ASP A 125 -13.34 19.20 -3.31
CA ASP A 125 -12.65 18.73 -4.52
C ASP A 125 -11.17 19.12 -4.62
N LYS A 126 -10.76 20.29 -4.09
CA LYS A 126 -9.37 20.79 -4.09
C LYS A 126 -8.66 20.65 -2.75
N ALA A 127 -9.29 20.05 -1.76
CA ALA A 127 -8.70 19.90 -0.43
C ALA A 127 -7.44 19.05 -0.48
N ALA A 128 -6.44 19.45 0.32
CA ALA A 128 -5.29 18.61 0.61
C ALA A 128 -5.63 17.64 1.76
N VAL A 129 -5.20 16.39 1.65
CA VAL A 129 -5.53 15.35 2.63
C VAL A 129 -4.26 14.68 3.12
N LYS A 130 -4.11 14.60 4.44
CA LYS A 130 -3.04 13.84 5.11
C LYS A 130 -3.65 12.79 6.02
N LEU A 131 -3.28 11.53 5.80
CA LEU A 131 -3.78 10.39 6.56
C LEU A 131 -2.66 9.70 7.35
N ARG A 132 -2.97 9.29 8.56
CA ARG A 132 -2.16 8.35 9.34
C ARG A 132 -3.03 7.23 9.85
N ASN A 133 -2.66 5.99 9.53
CA ASN A 133 -3.38 4.81 10.00
C ASN A 133 -2.38 3.75 10.48
N VAL A 134 -2.58 3.19 11.67
CA VAL A 134 -1.69 2.14 12.14
C VAL A 134 -2.09 0.79 11.52
N SER A 135 -3.37 0.43 11.57
CA SER A 135 -3.84 -0.86 11.06
C SER A 135 -5.18 -0.73 10.33
N GLY A 136 -5.20 -1.20 9.10
CA GLY A 136 -6.39 -1.22 8.24
C GLY A 136 -6.16 -0.60 6.87
N ALA A 137 -7.03 -0.91 5.94
CA ALA A 137 -6.93 -0.44 4.57
C ALA A 137 -7.27 1.05 4.45
N VAL A 138 -6.51 1.75 3.61
CA VAL A 138 -6.81 3.13 3.21
C VAL A 138 -7.16 3.17 1.74
N ARG A 139 -8.27 3.80 1.41
CA ARG A 139 -8.71 4.09 0.05
C ARG A 139 -8.93 5.58 -0.11
N ALA A 140 -8.45 6.14 -1.22
CA ALA A 140 -8.71 7.52 -1.57
C ALA A 140 -9.04 7.65 -3.05
N GLU A 141 -10.05 8.44 -3.39
CA GLU A 141 -10.49 8.62 -4.77
C GLU A 141 -10.84 10.08 -5.05
N ALA A 142 -10.37 10.57 -6.20
CA ALA A 142 -10.72 11.85 -6.80
C ALA A 142 -10.32 13.10 -5.98
N VAL A 143 -9.31 13.02 -5.12
CA VAL A 143 -8.80 14.17 -4.37
C VAL A 143 -7.97 15.06 -5.29
N GLY A 144 -8.32 16.35 -5.36
CA GLY A 144 -7.65 17.27 -6.28
C GLY A 144 -6.47 18.01 -5.69
N GLY A 145 -6.38 18.16 -4.37
CA GLY A 145 -5.21 18.69 -3.68
C GLY A 145 -4.12 17.64 -3.46
N ALA A 146 -3.07 17.99 -2.72
CA ALA A 146 -2.03 17.03 -2.35
C ALA A 146 -2.60 15.93 -1.44
N PHE A 147 -2.20 14.69 -1.68
CA PHE A 147 -2.58 13.53 -0.89
C PHE A 147 -1.36 12.86 -0.27
N GLU A 148 -1.35 12.74 1.04
CA GLU A 148 -0.29 12.05 1.80
C GLU A 148 -0.91 10.97 2.70
N ALA A 149 -0.39 9.75 2.65
CA ALA A 149 -0.87 8.65 3.46
C ALA A 149 0.30 7.83 4.06
N ASP A 150 0.36 7.81 5.40
CA ASP A 150 1.28 6.99 6.17
C ASP A 150 0.51 5.85 6.85
N VAL A 151 0.80 4.59 6.48
CA VAL A 151 0.15 3.41 7.04
C VAL A 151 1.21 2.46 7.62
N THR A 152 0.99 1.93 8.82
CA THR A 152 1.93 0.92 9.33
C THR A 152 1.59 -0.47 8.78
N SER A 153 0.33 -0.88 8.87
CA SER A 153 -0.11 -2.20 8.38
C SER A 153 -1.44 -2.10 7.67
N GLY A 154 -1.42 -2.25 6.36
CA GLY A 154 -2.62 -2.18 5.52
C GLY A 154 -2.32 -1.80 4.08
N ASN A 155 -3.26 -2.09 3.21
CA ASN A 155 -3.15 -1.74 1.81
C ASN A 155 -3.58 -0.28 1.58
N LEU A 156 -2.83 0.40 0.72
CA LEU A 156 -3.14 1.72 0.19
C LEU A 156 -3.68 1.58 -1.23
N THR A 157 -4.86 2.13 -1.50
CA THR A 157 -5.45 2.17 -2.84
C THR A 157 -5.85 3.61 -3.14
N VAL A 158 -5.22 4.21 -4.14
CA VAL A 158 -5.38 5.62 -4.48
C VAL A 158 -5.70 5.73 -5.97
N ALA A 159 -6.73 6.47 -6.32
CA ALA A 159 -7.16 6.59 -7.71
C ALA A 159 -7.67 7.98 -8.07
N LYS A 160 -7.50 8.38 -9.33
CA LYS A 160 -8.05 9.61 -9.93
C LYS A 160 -7.61 10.90 -9.21
N MET A 161 -6.33 10.99 -8.89
CA MET A 161 -5.77 12.15 -8.20
C MET A 161 -5.32 13.23 -9.18
N ALA A 162 -5.73 14.48 -8.95
CA ALA A 162 -5.23 15.60 -9.75
C ALA A 162 -3.94 16.19 -9.16
N GLY A 163 -3.81 16.22 -7.84
CA GLY A 163 -2.63 16.66 -7.11
C GLY A 163 -1.55 15.58 -6.95
N PRO A 164 -0.41 15.94 -6.36
CA PRO A 164 0.67 15.00 -6.06
C PRO A 164 0.25 14.00 -4.98
N VAL A 165 0.83 12.79 -5.06
CA VAL A 165 0.53 11.66 -4.20
C VAL A 165 1.80 11.21 -3.49
N ASP A 166 1.77 11.12 -2.16
CA ASP A 166 2.81 10.53 -1.32
C ASP A 166 2.19 9.41 -0.46
N CYS A 167 2.57 8.17 -0.76
CA CYS A 167 2.01 6.97 -0.12
C CYS A 167 3.11 6.12 0.50
N ARG A 168 3.05 5.95 1.82
CA ARG A 168 4.00 5.11 2.56
C ARG A 168 3.28 4.05 3.38
N THR A 169 3.79 2.83 3.33
CA THR A 169 3.36 1.75 4.23
C THR A 169 4.55 0.93 4.70
N VAL A 170 4.47 0.36 5.90
CA VAL A 170 5.50 -0.59 6.32
C VAL A 170 5.15 -1.99 5.82
N SER A 171 3.90 -2.42 5.99
CA SER A 171 3.45 -3.73 5.55
C SER A 171 2.11 -3.62 4.82
N GLY A 172 2.15 -3.86 3.51
CA GLY A 172 0.97 -3.80 2.65
C GLY A 172 1.30 -3.41 1.21
N LYS A 173 0.32 -3.57 0.36
CA LYS A 173 0.42 -3.19 -1.05
C LYS A 173 0.05 -1.72 -1.23
N VAL A 174 0.84 -1.00 -2.04
CA VAL A 174 0.52 0.34 -2.54
C VAL A 174 0.02 0.21 -3.98
N SER A 175 -1.20 0.63 -4.23
CA SER A 175 -1.81 0.64 -5.57
C SER A 175 -2.27 2.05 -5.91
N VAL A 176 -1.69 2.64 -6.95
CA VAL A 176 -1.98 4.00 -7.37
C VAL A 176 -2.33 4.02 -8.85
N GLU A 177 -3.43 4.70 -9.18
CA GLU A 177 -3.97 4.73 -10.54
C GLU A 177 -4.50 6.11 -10.90
N ASP A 178 -4.27 6.56 -12.14
CA ASP A 178 -4.76 7.84 -12.68
C ASP A 178 -4.32 9.04 -11.83
N VAL A 179 -3.03 9.34 -11.83
CA VAL A 179 -2.49 10.53 -11.15
C VAL A 179 -2.04 11.55 -12.19
N GLY A 180 -2.60 12.76 -12.07
CA GLY A 180 -2.28 13.89 -12.96
C GLY A 180 -0.96 14.59 -12.64
N ASN A 181 -0.30 14.24 -11.54
CA ASN A 181 0.90 14.88 -11.01
C ASN A 181 1.91 13.80 -10.55
N ASP A 182 2.90 14.19 -9.72
CA ASP A 182 3.97 13.34 -9.22
C ASP A 182 3.47 12.30 -8.21
N ALA A 183 4.12 11.15 -8.16
CA ALA A 183 3.83 10.06 -7.22
C ALA A 183 5.11 9.58 -6.51
N ASP A 184 5.16 9.70 -5.17
CA ASP A 184 6.17 9.12 -4.29
C ASP A 184 5.55 7.93 -3.53
N LEU A 185 6.03 6.71 -3.80
CA LEU A 185 5.40 5.47 -3.35
C LEU A 185 6.41 4.60 -2.62
N LYS A 186 6.20 4.36 -1.34
CA LYS A 186 7.16 3.58 -0.53
C LYS A 186 6.49 2.48 0.28
N THR A 187 7.11 1.32 0.28
CA THR A 187 6.73 0.23 1.20
C THR A 187 7.99 -0.51 1.68
N VAL A 188 7.93 -1.10 2.86
CA VAL A 188 9.02 -1.96 3.31
C VAL A 188 8.76 -3.40 2.87
N SER A 189 7.57 -3.92 3.19
CA SER A 189 7.17 -5.27 2.82
C SER A 189 5.84 -5.25 2.09
N GLY A 190 5.91 -5.40 0.78
CA GLY A 190 4.74 -5.37 -0.10
C GLY A 190 5.10 -4.93 -1.52
N GLY A 191 4.14 -5.05 -2.41
CA GLY A 191 4.30 -4.61 -3.80
C GLY A 191 3.81 -3.19 -4.01
N ILE A 192 4.38 -2.52 -5.01
CA ILE A 192 3.91 -1.24 -5.53
C ILE A 192 3.38 -1.47 -6.94
N THR A 193 2.17 -1.04 -7.21
CA THR A 193 1.60 -1.00 -8.55
C THR A 193 1.16 0.43 -8.84
N ALA A 194 1.75 1.05 -9.84
CA ALA A 194 1.36 2.39 -10.29
C ALA A 194 1.00 2.36 -11.77
N SER A 195 -0.10 2.97 -12.13
CA SER A 195 -0.55 3.02 -13.52
C SER A 195 -1.12 4.38 -13.91
N ARG A 196 -0.92 4.77 -15.16
CA ARG A 196 -1.42 6.03 -15.73
C ARG A 196 -1.03 7.28 -14.93
N ILE A 197 0.27 7.38 -14.62
CA ILE A 197 0.85 8.55 -13.93
C ILE A 197 1.40 9.50 -14.99
N LYS A 198 1.02 10.77 -14.93
CA LYS A 198 1.50 11.80 -15.87
C LYS A 198 2.74 12.55 -15.39
N GLY A 199 2.94 12.63 -14.08
CA GLY A 199 4.09 13.25 -13.45
C GLY A 199 5.27 12.31 -13.25
N SER A 200 6.26 12.75 -12.50
CA SER A 200 7.40 11.93 -12.08
C SER A 200 6.96 10.84 -11.11
N VAL A 201 7.68 9.71 -11.14
CA VAL A 201 7.40 8.57 -10.25
C VAL A 201 8.66 8.22 -9.48
N ASP A 202 8.56 8.17 -8.16
CA ASP A 202 9.56 7.56 -7.26
C ASP A 202 8.91 6.39 -6.52
N ALA A 203 9.36 5.16 -6.78
CA ALA A 203 8.80 3.95 -6.20
C ALA A 203 9.89 3.13 -5.52
N GLU A 204 9.76 2.88 -4.22
CA GLU A 204 10.77 2.14 -3.45
C GLU A 204 10.14 1.05 -2.58
N THR A 205 10.72 -0.15 -2.63
CA THR A 205 10.36 -1.23 -1.70
C THR A 205 11.60 -2.01 -1.27
N THR A 206 11.61 -2.49 -0.03
CA THR A 206 12.66 -3.39 0.41
C THR A 206 12.39 -4.82 -0.08
N SER A 207 11.17 -5.30 0.09
CA SER A 207 10.80 -6.67 -0.31
C SER A 207 9.44 -6.66 -1.00
N GLY A 208 9.44 -6.95 -2.32
CA GLY A 208 8.23 -6.98 -3.12
C GLY A 208 8.50 -6.62 -4.58
N ARG A 209 7.43 -6.59 -5.37
CA ARG A 209 7.50 -6.24 -6.78
C ARG A 209 7.08 -4.79 -6.99
N ILE A 210 7.78 -4.10 -7.90
CA ILE A 210 7.34 -2.78 -8.41
C ILE A 210 6.85 -2.97 -9.84
N GLU A 211 5.61 -2.56 -10.09
CA GLU A 211 4.99 -2.58 -11.41
C GLU A 211 4.54 -1.16 -11.79
N LEU A 212 5.20 -0.60 -12.80
CA LEU A 212 4.89 0.70 -13.37
C LEU A 212 4.31 0.50 -14.76
N ARG A 213 3.04 0.84 -14.98
CA ARG A 213 2.32 0.60 -16.23
C ARG A 213 1.74 1.89 -16.80
N ASP A 214 1.76 2.01 -18.13
CA ASP A 214 1.21 3.18 -18.84
C ASP A 214 1.74 4.51 -18.30
N ILE A 215 3.03 4.54 -17.95
CA ILE A 215 3.70 5.77 -17.53
C ILE A 215 4.00 6.60 -18.76
N SER A 216 3.41 7.79 -18.83
CA SER A 216 3.54 8.67 -19.99
C SER A 216 3.82 10.10 -19.57
N GLY A 217 4.71 10.79 -20.28
CA GLY A 217 5.04 12.19 -20.00
C GLY A 217 5.94 12.42 -18.79
N ALA A 218 6.27 11.40 -18.02
CA ALA A 218 7.16 11.49 -16.86
C ALA A 218 8.57 11.91 -17.29
N LYS A 219 9.06 13.00 -16.69
CA LYS A 219 10.45 13.43 -16.89
C LYS A 219 11.44 12.61 -16.07
N THR A 220 11.03 12.12 -14.95
CA THR A 220 11.84 11.29 -14.06
C THR A 220 11.04 10.10 -13.57
N VAL A 221 11.57 8.90 -13.77
CA VAL A 221 11.07 7.68 -13.14
C VAL A 221 12.22 7.03 -12.39
N ARG A 222 12.01 6.81 -11.11
CA ARG A 222 12.94 6.07 -10.27
C ARG A 222 12.20 4.91 -9.63
N ALA A 223 12.71 3.70 -9.80
CA ALA A 223 12.20 2.54 -9.08
C ALA A 223 13.37 1.78 -8.45
N LYS A 224 13.24 1.47 -7.16
CA LYS A 224 14.29 0.79 -6.41
C LYS A 224 13.72 -0.33 -5.57
N VAL A 225 14.34 -1.50 -5.66
CA VAL A 225 14.00 -2.67 -4.85
C VAL A 225 15.26 -3.35 -4.29
N LEU A 226 15.19 -3.77 -3.03
CA LEU A 226 16.28 -4.57 -2.48
C LEU A 226 16.11 -6.04 -2.92
N SER A 227 14.93 -6.62 -2.72
CA SER A 227 14.62 -8.00 -3.11
C SER A 227 13.27 -8.07 -3.82
N GLY A 228 13.28 -8.32 -5.12
CA GLY A 228 12.09 -8.40 -5.97
C GLY A 228 12.34 -7.86 -7.37
N ASN A 229 11.34 -7.95 -8.22
CA ASN A 229 11.44 -7.54 -9.62
C ASN A 229 10.85 -6.16 -9.84
N ILE A 230 11.38 -5.46 -10.85
CA ILE A 230 10.82 -4.20 -11.34
C ILE A 230 10.34 -4.44 -12.78
N THR A 231 9.08 -4.12 -13.03
CA THR A 231 8.50 -4.10 -14.37
C THR A 231 8.11 -2.67 -14.73
N TYR A 232 8.57 -2.20 -15.86
CA TYR A 232 8.21 -0.90 -16.41
C TYR A 232 7.59 -1.08 -17.79
N ASP A 233 6.42 -0.51 -18.01
CA ASP A 233 5.76 -0.37 -19.30
C ASP A 233 5.33 1.09 -19.46
N GLY A 234 5.87 1.78 -20.46
CA GLY A 234 5.59 3.19 -20.62
C GLY A 234 6.15 3.79 -21.91
N GLN A 235 5.99 5.09 -22.02
CA GLN A 235 6.56 5.90 -23.10
C GLN A 235 7.64 6.80 -22.54
N LEU A 236 8.69 7.04 -23.32
CA LEU A 236 9.77 7.94 -22.95
C LEU A 236 9.44 9.36 -23.41
N ALA A 237 9.32 10.30 -22.47
CA ALA A 237 9.30 11.71 -22.79
C ALA A 237 10.68 12.15 -23.29
N SER A 238 10.73 13.18 -24.12
CA SER A 238 12.00 13.77 -24.55
C SER A 238 12.79 14.26 -23.34
N GLY A 239 14.07 13.88 -23.21
CA GLY A 239 14.93 14.19 -22.09
C GLY A 239 14.59 13.47 -20.79
N ALA A 240 13.70 12.48 -20.83
CA ALA A 240 13.33 11.71 -19.66
C ALA A 240 14.51 10.93 -19.08
N ARG A 241 14.52 10.76 -17.77
CA ARG A 241 15.49 9.94 -17.03
C ARG A 241 14.76 8.81 -16.33
N ILE A 242 15.04 7.58 -16.73
CA ILE A 242 14.51 6.37 -16.10
C ILE A 242 15.64 5.67 -15.36
N THR A 243 15.49 5.45 -14.08
CA THR A 243 16.47 4.75 -13.23
C THR A 243 15.76 3.59 -12.54
N LEU A 244 16.13 2.36 -12.88
CA LEU A 244 15.64 1.16 -12.22
C LEU A 244 16.80 0.43 -11.56
N GLU A 245 16.67 0.17 -10.27
CA GLU A 245 17.73 -0.44 -9.46
C GLU A 245 17.18 -1.60 -8.63
N ALA A 246 17.81 -2.76 -8.74
CA ALA A 246 17.54 -3.91 -7.87
C ALA A 246 18.84 -4.43 -7.25
N LEU A 247 18.81 -4.86 -5.99
CA LEU A 247 19.93 -5.64 -5.48
C LEU A 247 19.77 -7.11 -5.89
N SER A 248 18.59 -7.69 -5.68
CA SER A 248 18.29 -9.06 -6.09
C SER A 248 16.93 -9.10 -6.78
N GLY A 249 16.95 -9.28 -8.10
CA GLY A 249 15.76 -9.34 -8.92
C GLY A 249 15.97 -8.90 -10.37
N ASN A 250 15.00 -9.19 -11.19
CA ASN A 250 15.03 -8.86 -12.61
C ASN A 250 14.42 -7.48 -12.87
N LEU A 251 14.94 -6.84 -13.93
CA LEU A 251 14.41 -5.60 -14.48
C LEU A 251 13.84 -5.89 -15.87
N ASP A 252 12.53 -5.74 -16.03
CA ASP A 252 11.84 -5.93 -17.29
C ASP A 252 11.26 -4.59 -17.77
N LEU A 253 11.74 -4.11 -18.92
CA LEU A 253 11.26 -2.86 -19.53
C LEU A 253 10.59 -3.16 -20.85
N THR A 254 9.39 -2.62 -21.04
CA THR A 254 8.67 -2.66 -22.32
C THR A 254 8.46 -1.24 -22.82
N LEU A 255 8.98 -0.95 -24.00
CA LEU A 255 8.96 0.37 -24.61
C LEU A 255 8.44 0.29 -26.05
N PRO A 256 7.83 1.36 -26.61
CA PRO A 256 7.48 1.41 -28.01
C PRO A 256 8.69 1.13 -28.92
N ALA A 257 8.48 0.40 -30.01
CA ALA A 257 9.55 0.07 -30.95
C ALA A 257 10.25 1.30 -31.55
N THR A 258 9.58 2.45 -31.56
CA THR A 258 10.10 3.75 -32.04
C THR A 258 10.87 4.52 -31.00
N SER A 259 11.05 3.98 -29.79
CA SER A 259 11.73 4.68 -28.69
C SER A 259 13.20 4.93 -29.05
N ALA A 260 13.67 6.14 -28.71
CA ALA A 260 15.06 6.55 -28.84
C ALA A 260 15.61 6.94 -27.47
N PHE A 261 16.77 6.41 -27.10
CA PHE A 261 17.34 6.60 -25.76
C PHE A 261 18.84 6.27 -25.71
N GLU A 262 19.50 6.80 -24.68
CA GLU A 262 20.81 6.36 -24.25
C GLU A 262 20.64 5.30 -23.16
N LEU A 263 21.29 4.15 -23.32
CA LEU A 263 21.23 3.02 -22.41
C LEU A 263 22.54 2.87 -21.61
N ASN A 264 22.40 2.70 -20.31
CA ASN A 264 23.42 2.17 -19.43
C ASN A 264 22.79 1.07 -18.58
N ALA A 265 22.97 -0.18 -18.96
CA ALA A 265 22.45 -1.36 -18.28
C ALA A 265 23.61 -2.22 -17.77
N GLU A 266 23.62 -2.55 -16.47
CA GLU A 266 24.67 -3.36 -15.87
C GLU A 266 24.10 -4.38 -14.86
N THR A 267 24.63 -5.58 -14.86
CA THR A 267 24.38 -6.63 -13.85
C THR A 267 25.70 -7.23 -13.39
N PHE A 268 25.80 -7.58 -12.12
CA PHE A 268 26.96 -8.33 -11.61
C PHE A 268 26.81 -9.83 -11.87
N SER A 269 25.65 -10.39 -11.60
CA SER A 269 25.34 -11.82 -11.80
C SER A 269 24.02 -11.97 -12.56
N GLY A 270 24.11 -12.23 -13.84
CA GLY A 270 23.00 -12.33 -14.79
C GLY A 270 23.42 -11.95 -16.19
N HIS A 271 22.47 -11.53 -17.00
CA HIS A 271 22.69 -11.08 -18.36
C HIS A 271 21.79 -9.89 -18.71
N VAL A 272 22.19 -9.15 -19.73
CA VAL A 272 21.43 -8.03 -20.28
C VAL A 272 21.00 -8.37 -21.68
N ASP A 273 19.71 -8.43 -21.93
CA ASP A 273 19.10 -8.70 -23.23
C ASP A 273 18.34 -7.47 -23.72
N SER A 274 18.42 -7.21 -25.02
CA SER A 274 17.69 -6.12 -25.67
C SER A 274 17.18 -6.53 -27.04
N GLU A 275 15.91 -6.27 -27.30
CA GLU A 275 15.33 -6.38 -28.66
C GLU A 275 15.60 -5.13 -29.48
N PHE A 276 16.13 -4.05 -28.92
CA PHE A 276 16.49 -2.84 -29.63
C PHE A 276 17.85 -2.98 -30.32
N ALA A 277 17.97 -2.45 -31.54
CA ALA A 277 19.26 -2.28 -32.17
C ALA A 277 20.04 -1.15 -31.49
N ILE A 278 21.15 -1.49 -30.84
CA ILE A 278 21.93 -0.54 -30.03
C ILE A 278 23.27 -0.27 -30.77
N THR A 279 23.54 1.00 -31.02
CA THR A 279 24.88 1.45 -31.41
C THR A 279 25.75 1.48 -30.18
N MET A 280 26.63 0.49 -30.05
CA MET A 280 27.40 0.24 -28.82
C MET A 280 28.54 1.24 -28.63
N SER A 281 28.76 1.62 -27.39
CA SER A 281 29.91 2.36 -26.92
C SER A 281 30.71 1.48 -25.95
N GLY A 282 31.88 0.97 -26.35
CA GLY A 282 32.76 0.17 -25.50
C GLY A 282 32.84 -1.31 -25.90
N LYS A 283 33.32 -2.16 -24.97
CA LYS A 283 33.49 -3.61 -25.20
C LYS A 283 32.16 -4.34 -25.01
N LEU A 284 31.91 -5.32 -25.86
CA LEU A 284 30.80 -6.28 -25.69
C LEU A 284 30.97 -7.09 -24.41
N SER A 285 29.99 -7.06 -23.54
CA SER A 285 29.93 -7.86 -22.33
C SER A 285 28.48 -8.36 -22.12
N PRO A 286 28.25 -9.60 -21.79
CA PRO A 286 26.91 -10.09 -21.47
C PRO A 286 26.34 -9.51 -20.17
N LYS A 287 27.18 -8.83 -19.39
CA LYS A 287 26.81 -8.22 -18.11
C LYS A 287 26.64 -6.70 -18.16
N GLU A 288 27.04 -6.09 -19.26
CA GLU A 288 27.00 -4.65 -19.41
C GLU A 288 26.66 -4.29 -20.87
N LEU A 289 25.68 -3.42 -21.04
CA LEU A 289 25.25 -2.93 -22.34
C LEU A 289 25.13 -1.41 -22.27
N ARG A 290 26.05 -0.73 -22.98
CA ARG A 290 26.06 0.75 -23.12
C ARG A 290 25.99 1.13 -24.57
N GLY A 291 25.15 2.10 -24.88
CA GLY A 291 25.01 2.58 -26.24
C GLY A 291 23.79 3.44 -26.44
N VAL A 292 23.51 3.73 -27.69
CA VAL A 292 22.41 4.61 -28.12
C VAL A 292 21.46 3.84 -29.01
N VAL A 293 20.19 4.03 -28.77
CA VAL A 293 19.08 3.55 -29.61
C VAL A 293 18.48 4.75 -30.35
N GLY A 294 18.40 4.66 -31.67
CA GLY A 294 17.95 5.76 -32.54
C GLY A 294 18.83 7.00 -32.37
N ASN A 295 18.19 8.14 -32.18
CA ASN A 295 18.90 9.43 -32.02
C ASN A 295 19.18 9.80 -30.53
N GLY A 296 18.99 8.86 -29.60
CA GLY A 296 19.08 9.17 -28.17
C GLY A 296 17.91 10.01 -27.66
N GLY A 297 18.14 10.82 -26.63
CA GLY A 297 17.19 11.80 -26.11
C GLY A 297 16.72 11.50 -24.68
N ALA A 298 16.21 10.31 -24.38
CA ALA A 298 15.97 9.86 -23.01
C ALA A 298 17.18 9.10 -22.47
N THR A 299 17.37 9.06 -21.17
CA THR A 299 18.44 8.29 -20.50
C THR A 299 17.84 7.16 -19.67
N LEU A 300 18.28 5.94 -19.96
CA LEU A 300 17.91 4.71 -19.23
C LEU A 300 19.10 4.20 -18.45
N ARG A 301 18.98 4.20 -17.13
CA ARG A 301 19.97 3.62 -16.22
C ARG A 301 19.35 2.42 -15.49
N LEU A 302 19.84 1.22 -15.80
CA LEU A 302 19.33 -0.02 -15.31
C LEU A 302 20.43 -0.78 -14.57
N LYS A 303 20.22 -1.08 -13.31
CA LYS A 303 21.24 -1.73 -12.50
C LYS A 303 20.64 -2.83 -11.65
N THR A 304 21.21 -4.04 -11.74
CA THR A 304 20.92 -5.10 -10.77
C THR A 304 22.21 -5.76 -10.31
N PHE A 305 22.28 -6.20 -9.07
CA PHE A 305 23.45 -6.96 -8.63
C PHE A 305 23.27 -8.45 -8.97
N SER A 306 22.10 -9.02 -8.66
CA SER A 306 21.77 -10.41 -8.98
C SER A 306 20.43 -10.50 -9.69
N GLY A 307 20.45 -10.74 -10.98
CA GLY A 307 19.28 -10.82 -11.85
C GLY A 307 19.57 -10.39 -13.26
N SER A 308 18.61 -10.54 -14.14
CA SER A 308 18.71 -10.20 -15.56
C SER A 308 17.95 -8.92 -15.87
N ILE A 309 18.42 -8.21 -16.89
CA ILE A 309 17.80 -7.01 -17.42
C ILE A 309 17.30 -7.32 -18.82
N ARG A 310 16.03 -7.03 -19.09
CA ARG A 310 15.41 -7.30 -20.40
C ARG A 310 14.71 -6.03 -20.91
N LEU A 311 15.08 -5.63 -22.11
CA LEU A 311 14.41 -4.55 -22.85
C LEU A 311 13.62 -5.14 -24.00
N LYS A 312 12.30 -4.95 -23.97
CA LYS A 312 11.36 -5.47 -24.96
C LYS A 312 10.72 -4.34 -25.76
N LYS A 313 10.36 -4.64 -26.99
CA LYS A 313 9.55 -3.77 -27.84
C LYS A 313 8.07 -4.10 -27.70
N LYS A 314 7.21 -3.11 -27.73
CA LYS A 314 5.77 -3.26 -27.93
C LYS A 314 5.33 -2.63 -29.23
#